data_8438b5cc570f86411526488f0c4ec271
#
_entry.id   8438b5cc570f86411526488f0c4ec271
#
_cell.length_a   1.000
_cell.length_b   1.000
_cell.length_c   1.000
_cell.angle_alpha   90.00
_cell.angle_beta   90.00
_cell.angle_gamma   90.00
#
_symmetry.space_group_name_H-M   'P 1'
#
loop_
_entity.id
_entity.type
_entity.pdbx_description
1 polymer ?
#
loop_
_entity_poly.entity_id
_entity_poly.type
_entity_poly.pdbx_seq_one_letter_code
_entity_poly.pdbx_strand_id
1 'polypeptide(L)'
;MMTERNSQDIGIQGRFAEAEALGAHVYVLAAPLHNGGLPGALSVRRDHVACMLDGGADVQAVSPHLIYIPPSHFELARAWLERHGPASPCATILASPLPLAALAEHLKSFLRVCLPDGEPIVLAYWDPAILATLVGSAEDETLFVKGPVLSDAQRQAFLAPILRWAYWDREGALRQVEWRQARMPAFTATLKPPLKLDQGQVDALIEASVPDGLLLHLNERDPSTLAEIPEGERYGFVCRQIERARQRGIEGVGMQMEYCSLAARYGEAFEASPEGAALLKPLLPVAIDRPQA
;
A
#
# COMPACT_ATOMS: atom_id res chain seq x y z
N MET A 1 31.69 1.70 18.02
CA MET A 1 31.07 2.72 17.18
C MET A 1 30.98 2.16 15.77
N MET A 2 29.99 1.29 15.50
CA MET A 2 29.69 0.77 14.17
C MET A 2 28.74 1.76 13.51
N THR A 3 29.20 2.34 12.43
CA THR A 3 28.50 3.28 11.57
C THR A 3 27.15 2.69 11.17
N GLU A 4 26.06 3.41 11.48
CA GLU A 4 24.74 3.26 10.87
C GLU A 4 24.90 3.46 9.36
N ARG A 5 25.19 2.37 8.64
CA ARG A 5 25.09 2.38 7.19
C ARG A 5 23.60 2.45 6.85
N ASN A 6 23.24 3.44 6.07
CA ASN A 6 21.93 3.70 5.50
C ASN A 6 21.26 2.38 5.08
N SER A 7 20.21 2.00 5.81
CA SER A 7 19.40 0.78 5.54
C SER A 7 18.62 0.84 4.22
N GLN A 8 18.66 1.95 3.50
CA GLN A 8 17.86 2.24 2.32
C GLN A 8 18.41 1.62 1.02
N ASP A 9 19.69 1.23 0.98
CA ASP A 9 20.34 0.76 -0.28
C ASP A 9 20.62 -0.75 -0.31
N ILE A 10 19.95 -1.52 0.54
CA ILE A 10 20.12 -2.96 0.62
C ILE A 10 19.12 -3.63 -0.32
N GLY A 11 19.59 -4.13 -1.47
CA GLY A 11 18.78 -4.92 -2.40
C GLY A 11 18.23 -6.22 -1.78
N ILE A 12 17.44 -6.98 -2.53
CA ILE A 12 16.76 -8.21 -2.04
C ILE A 12 17.75 -9.21 -1.45
N GLN A 13 18.91 -9.40 -2.08
CA GLN A 13 19.94 -10.30 -1.57
C GLN A 13 20.43 -9.90 -0.17
N GLY A 14 20.62 -8.61 0.04
CA GLY A 14 21.00 -8.10 1.37
C GLY A 14 19.91 -8.30 2.41
N ARG A 15 18.63 -8.19 2.02
CA ARG A 15 17.49 -8.49 2.90
C ARG A 15 17.43 -9.95 3.34
N PHE A 16 17.71 -10.87 2.41
CA PHE A 16 17.78 -12.30 2.72
C PHE A 16 18.95 -12.62 3.67
N ALA A 17 20.14 -12.07 3.38
CA ALA A 17 21.31 -12.23 4.25
C ALA A 17 21.10 -11.64 5.64
N GLU A 18 20.42 -10.48 5.75
CA GLU A 18 20.07 -9.88 7.03
C GLU A 18 19.11 -10.78 7.83
N ALA A 19 18.11 -11.37 7.17
CA ALA A 19 17.18 -12.30 7.80
C ALA A 19 17.91 -13.54 8.35
N GLU A 20 18.82 -14.13 7.56
CA GLU A 20 19.64 -15.26 8.02
C GLU A 20 20.52 -14.89 9.24
N ALA A 21 21.16 -13.73 9.19
CA ALA A 21 21.98 -13.24 10.31
C ALA A 21 21.16 -13.02 11.58
N LEU A 22 19.86 -12.73 11.47
CA LEU A 22 18.92 -12.61 12.58
C LEU A 22 18.34 -13.96 13.02
N GLY A 23 18.66 -15.08 12.36
CA GLY A 23 18.05 -16.39 12.58
C GLY A 23 16.57 -16.43 12.23
N ALA A 24 16.13 -15.59 11.32
CA ALA A 24 14.73 -15.45 10.92
C ALA A 24 14.42 -16.22 9.63
N HIS A 25 13.17 -16.62 9.50
CA HIS A 25 12.62 -17.14 8.26
C HIS A 25 12.27 -15.99 7.31
N VAL A 26 12.45 -16.20 6.01
CA VAL A 26 12.05 -15.27 4.96
C VAL A 26 10.70 -15.67 4.40
N TYR A 27 9.83 -14.69 4.23
CA TYR A 27 8.49 -14.86 3.65
C TYR A 27 8.24 -13.82 2.56
N VAL A 28 7.42 -14.19 1.59
CA VAL A 28 6.80 -13.26 0.63
C VAL A 28 5.30 -13.26 0.88
N LEU A 29 4.72 -12.10 1.11
CA LEU A 29 3.27 -11.91 1.14
C LEU A 29 2.84 -11.27 -0.17
N ALA A 30 1.98 -11.94 -0.92
CA ALA A 30 1.59 -11.52 -2.25
C ALA A 30 0.11 -11.75 -2.54
N ALA A 31 -0.49 -10.89 -3.36
CA ALA A 31 -1.85 -11.01 -3.85
C ALA A 31 -1.87 -11.72 -5.22
N PRO A 32 -2.53 -12.88 -5.37
CA PRO A 32 -2.58 -13.62 -6.63
C PRO A 32 -3.23 -12.87 -7.79
N LEU A 33 -4.15 -11.97 -7.50
CA LEU A 33 -4.80 -11.12 -8.53
C LEU A 33 -3.79 -10.32 -9.34
N HIS A 34 -2.68 -9.92 -8.74
CA HIS A 34 -1.62 -9.19 -9.40
C HIS A 34 -0.56 -10.12 -10.03
N ASN A 35 -0.44 -11.35 -9.50
CA ASN A 35 0.51 -12.32 -10.02
C ASN A 35 0.15 -13.76 -9.65
N GLY A 36 -0.89 -14.30 -10.29
CA GLY A 36 -1.44 -15.64 -10.03
C GLY A 36 -0.44 -16.80 -10.20
N GLY A 37 0.71 -16.56 -10.81
CA GLY A 37 1.77 -17.57 -11.00
C GLY A 37 2.82 -17.62 -9.88
N LEU A 38 2.80 -16.70 -8.89
CA LEU A 38 3.90 -16.54 -7.94
C LEU A 38 4.25 -17.82 -7.16
N PRO A 39 3.33 -18.55 -6.51
CA PRO A 39 3.69 -19.79 -5.81
C PRO A 39 4.32 -20.84 -6.73
N GLY A 40 3.80 -20.97 -7.95
CA GLY A 40 4.35 -21.89 -8.96
C GLY A 40 5.71 -21.43 -9.49
N ALA A 41 5.88 -20.14 -9.75
CA ALA A 41 7.13 -19.56 -10.24
C ALA A 41 8.28 -19.72 -9.24
N LEU A 42 7.97 -19.66 -7.92
CA LEU A 42 8.95 -19.90 -6.86
C LEU A 42 9.24 -21.38 -6.62
N SER A 43 8.54 -22.30 -7.30
CA SER A 43 8.69 -23.75 -7.15
C SER A 43 8.65 -24.24 -5.69
N VAL A 44 7.95 -23.53 -4.84
CA VAL A 44 7.84 -23.87 -3.42
C VAL A 44 6.84 -25.00 -3.22
N ARG A 45 7.05 -25.79 -2.16
CA ARG A 45 6.15 -26.89 -1.79
C ARG A 45 4.83 -26.31 -1.27
N ARG A 46 3.77 -27.13 -1.36
CA ARG A 46 2.44 -26.72 -0.84
C ARG A 46 2.44 -26.38 0.65
N ASP A 47 3.26 -27.08 1.44
CA ASP A 47 3.43 -26.84 2.87
C ASP A 47 4.24 -25.57 3.19
N HIS A 48 4.79 -24.88 2.17
CA HIS A 48 5.41 -23.57 2.28
C HIS A 48 4.46 -22.42 1.95
N VAL A 49 3.20 -22.69 1.68
CA VAL A 49 2.22 -21.68 1.28
C VAL A 49 1.03 -21.68 2.23
N ALA A 50 0.73 -20.53 2.81
CA ALA A 50 -0.46 -20.30 3.61
C ALA A 50 -1.39 -19.32 2.91
N CYS A 51 -2.64 -19.75 2.65
CA CYS A 51 -3.69 -18.86 2.17
C CYS A 51 -4.14 -17.93 3.31
N MET A 52 -4.27 -16.64 3.04
CA MET A 52 -4.59 -15.64 4.06
C MET A 52 -6.10 -15.49 4.30
N LEU A 53 -6.95 -15.85 3.33
CA LEU A 53 -8.40 -15.85 3.50
C LEU A 53 -8.90 -17.29 3.62
N ASP A 54 -9.81 -17.51 4.54
CA ASP A 54 -10.46 -18.81 4.72
C ASP A 54 -11.64 -18.93 3.76
N GLY A 55 -11.71 -20.06 3.02
CA GLY A 55 -12.79 -20.31 2.07
C GLY A 55 -12.50 -21.46 1.11
N GLY A 56 -13.42 -21.67 0.18
CA GLY A 56 -13.30 -22.68 -0.88
C GLY A 56 -12.25 -22.30 -1.95
N ALA A 57 -12.18 -23.12 -3.01
CA ALA A 57 -11.21 -22.97 -4.08
C ALA A 57 -11.26 -21.57 -4.75
N ASP A 58 -12.45 -21.01 -4.92
CA ASP A 58 -12.63 -19.68 -5.54
C ASP A 58 -12.05 -18.57 -4.66
N VAL A 59 -12.24 -18.66 -3.34
CA VAL A 59 -11.64 -17.71 -2.39
C VAL A 59 -10.12 -17.87 -2.36
N GLN A 60 -9.63 -19.10 -2.35
CA GLN A 60 -8.19 -19.37 -2.37
C GLN A 60 -7.51 -18.83 -3.64
N ALA A 61 -8.20 -18.88 -4.79
CA ALA A 61 -7.67 -18.38 -6.05
C ALA A 61 -7.41 -16.85 -6.05
N VAL A 62 -8.19 -16.10 -5.27
CA VAL A 62 -8.09 -14.63 -5.18
C VAL A 62 -7.49 -14.15 -3.85
N SER A 63 -7.17 -15.07 -2.95
CA SER A 63 -6.60 -14.75 -1.65
C SER A 63 -5.13 -14.35 -1.75
N PRO A 64 -4.66 -13.42 -0.92
CA PRO A 64 -3.23 -13.25 -0.73
C PRO A 64 -2.64 -14.52 -0.09
N HIS A 65 -1.39 -14.79 -0.43
CA HIS A 65 -0.64 -15.93 0.08
C HIS A 65 0.60 -15.48 0.84
N LEU A 66 0.82 -16.07 2.00
CA LEU A 66 2.09 -16.00 2.70
C LEU A 66 2.93 -17.20 2.30
N ILE A 67 4.09 -16.95 1.70
CA ILE A 67 4.96 -17.96 1.10
C ILE A 67 6.28 -17.99 1.86
N TYR A 68 6.61 -19.11 2.47
CA TYR A 68 7.93 -19.33 3.07
C TYR A 68 8.96 -19.59 1.97
N ILE A 69 10.08 -18.87 2.01
CA ILE A 69 11.18 -19.03 1.09
C ILE A 69 12.35 -19.71 1.83
N PRO A 70 12.59 -21.00 1.60
CA PRO A 70 13.76 -21.67 2.20
C PRO A 70 15.06 -21.14 1.59
N PRO A 71 16.20 -21.20 2.30
CA PRO A 71 17.49 -20.70 1.80
C PRO A 71 17.90 -21.27 0.44
N SER A 72 17.57 -22.53 0.17
CA SER A 72 17.81 -23.17 -1.12
C SER A 72 17.06 -22.55 -2.31
N HIS A 73 16.08 -21.69 -2.06
CA HIS A 73 15.27 -21.01 -3.08
C HIS A 73 15.54 -19.50 -3.15
N PHE A 74 16.46 -18.97 -2.36
CA PHE A 74 16.74 -17.52 -2.32
C PHE A 74 17.10 -16.93 -3.68
N GLU A 75 17.95 -17.61 -4.47
CA GLU A 75 18.32 -17.12 -5.80
C GLU A 75 17.12 -17.09 -6.77
N LEU A 76 16.27 -18.11 -6.72
CA LEU A 76 15.07 -18.16 -7.56
C LEU A 76 14.07 -17.05 -7.14
N ALA A 77 13.85 -16.90 -5.84
CA ALA A 77 12.98 -15.87 -5.30
C ALA A 77 13.50 -14.46 -5.62
N ARG A 78 14.82 -14.23 -5.45
CA ARG A 78 15.47 -12.96 -5.79
C ARG A 78 15.24 -12.61 -7.26
N ALA A 79 15.56 -13.54 -8.18
CA ALA A 79 15.43 -13.31 -9.62
C ALA A 79 13.99 -12.98 -10.03
N TRP A 80 13.01 -13.64 -9.39
CA TRP A 80 11.60 -13.36 -9.62
C TRP A 80 11.19 -11.98 -9.07
N LEU A 81 11.54 -11.69 -7.83
CA LEU A 81 11.20 -10.44 -7.14
C LEU A 81 11.86 -9.21 -7.81
N GLU A 82 13.12 -9.31 -8.22
CA GLU A 82 13.83 -8.25 -8.97
C GLU A 82 13.16 -7.93 -10.32
N ARG A 83 12.61 -8.94 -10.97
CA ARG A 83 11.93 -8.78 -12.26
C ARG A 83 10.53 -8.18 -12.13
N HIS A 84 9.77 -8.61 -11.13
CA HIS A 84 8.33 -8.33 -11.04
C HIS A 84 7.97 -7.28 -9.98
N GLY A 85 8.73 -7.19 -8.90
CA GLY A 85 8.46 -6.28 -7.80
C GLY A 85 8.42 -4.80 -8.22
N PRO A 86 9.44 -4.29 -8.94
CA PRO A 86 9.44 -2.89 -9.36
C PRO A 86 8.36 -2.56 -10.39
N ALA A 87 8.07 -3.50 -11.31
CA ALA A 87 7.14 -3.24 -12.42
C ALA A 87 5.67 -3.26 -12.00
N SER A 88 5.34 -4.02 -10.96
CA SER A 88 3.97 -4.15 -10.46
C SER A 88 4.05 -4.51 -8.98
N PRO A 89 4.07 -3.53 -8.07
CA PRO A 89 4.13 -3.77 -6.63
C PRO A 89 2.95 -4.64 -6.17
N CYS A 90 3.18 -5.94 -6.07
CA CYS A 90 2.15 -6.94 -5.74
C CYS A 90 2.57 -7.87 -4.60
N ALA A 91 3.78 -7.67 -4.10
CA ALA A 91 4.36 -8.52 -3.08
C ALA A 91 5.19 -7.71 -2.08
N THR A 92 5.30 -8.21 -0.87
CA THR A 92 6.18 -7.67 0.18
C THR A 92 7.06 -8.78 0.75
N ILE A 93 8.20 -8.42 1.31
CA ILE A 93 9.19 -9.36 1.85
C ILE A 93 9.24 -9.20 3.37
N LEU A 94 9.02 -10.29 4.10
CA LEU A 94 9.04 -10.29 5.56
C LEU A 94 10.16 -11.19 6.10
N ALA A 95 10.74 -10.80 7.22
CA ALA A 95 11.57 -11.66 8.04
C ALA A 95 10.95 -11.80 9.44
N SER A 96 10.75 -13.04 9.89
CA SER A 96 10.15 -13.35 11.19
C SER A 96 10.78 -14.59 11.81
N PRO A 97 10.95 -14.66 13.14
CA PRO A 97 11.39 -15.89 13.81
C PRO A 97 10.28 -16.94 13.91
N LEU A 98 9.02 -16.57 13.62
CA LEU A 98 7.90 -17.50 13.69
C LEU A 98 7.88 -18.44 12.49
N PRO A 99 7.51 -19.73 12.67
CA PRO A 99 7.23 -20.63 11.57
C PRO A 99 5.98 -20.18 10.80
N LEU A 100 5.85 -20.63 9.53
CA LEU A 100 4.80 -20.22 8.59
C LEU A 100 3.39 -20.22 9.21
N ALA A 101 3.00 -21.31 9.85
CA ALA A 101 1.65 -21.42 10.40
C ALA A 101 1.39 -20.37 11.49
N ALA A 102 2.34 -20.15 12.39
CA ALA A 102 2.20 -19.17 13.47
C ALA A 102 2.19 -17.72 12.95
N LEU A 103 3.04 -17.42 11.95
CA LEU A 103 3.04 -16.10 11.32
C LEU A 103 1.76 -15.86 10.52
N ALA A 104 1.27 -16.88 9.79
CA ALA A 104 0.01 -16.78 9.06
C ALA A 104 -1.18 -16.52 10.00
N GLU A 105 -1.28 -17.24 11.11
CA GLU A 105 -2.34 -17.01 12.12
C GLU A 105 -2.24 -15.61 12.73
N HIS A 106 -1.03 -15.16 13.04
CA HIS A 106 -0.82 -13.79 13.51
C HIS A 106 -1.34 -12.78 12.49
N LEU A 107 -0.87 -12.83 11.26
CA LEU A 107 -1.28 -11.90 10.20
C LEU A 107 -2.78 -11.98 9.91
N LYS A 108 -3.37 -13.19 9.84
CA LYS A 108 -4.82 -13.38 9.66
C LYS A 108 -5.64 -12.68 10.74
N SER A 109 -5.15 -12.63 11.96
CA SER A 109 -5.86 -11.95 13.05
C SER A 109 -6.05 -10.45 12.83
N PHE A 110 -5.23 -9.82 11.97
CA PHE A 110 -5.31 -8.40 11.59
C PHE A 110 -6.01 -8.15 10.26
N LEU A 111 -6.45 -9.21 9.55
CA LEU A 111 -7.18 -9.03 8.29
C LEU A 111 -8.55 -8.37 8.48
N ARG A 112 -9.21 -8.65 9.59
CA ARG A 112 -10.51 -8.05 9.90
C ARG A 112 -10.32 -7.01 10.98
N VAL A 113 -10.80 -5.80 10.69
CA VAL A 113 -10.84 -4.69 11.63
C VAL A 113 -12.27 -4.19 11.75
N CYS A 114 -12.61 -3.58 12.87
CA CYS A 114 -13.94 -3.01 13.08
C CYS A 114 -13.89 -1.49 12.83
N LEU A 115 -14.85 -0.99 12.07
CA LEU A 115 -15.13 0.41 11.92
C LEU A 115 -15.69 1.00 13.23
N PRO A 116 -15.79 2.34 13.37
CA PRO A 116 -16.35 2.98 14.57
C PRO A 116 -17.77 2.54 14.92
N ASP A 117 -18.59 2.23 13.92
CA ASP A 117 -19.95 1.71 14.06
C ASP A 117 -20.01 0.22 14.41
N GLY A 118 -18.86 -0.48 14.41
CA GLY A 118 -18.73 -1.89 14.71
C GLY A 118 -18.76 -2.81 13.50
N GLU A 119 -19.03 -2.29 12.29
CA GLU A 119 -19.02 -3.10 11.07
C GLU A 119 -17.59 -3.59 10.76
N PRO A 120 -17.43 -4.90 10.43
CA PRO A 120 -16.14 -5.45 10.08
C PRO A 120 -15.76 -5.16 8.63
N ILE A 121 -14.53 -4.74 8.41
CA ILE A 121 -13.94 -4.63 7.07
C ILE A 121 -12.67 -5.45 6.95
N VAL A 122 -12.27 -5.76 5.71
CA VAL A 122 -11.00 -6.42 5.41
C VAL A 122 -9.92 -5.34 5.18
N LEU A 123 -8.85 -5.44 5.95
CA LEU A 123 -7.70 -4.57 5.83
C LEU A 123 -6.67 -5.19 4.87
N ALA A 124 -6.55 -4.62 3.69
CA ALA A 124 -5.74 -5.18 2.59
C ALA A 124 -4.23 -4.87 2.73
N TYR A 125 -3.63 -5.10 3.89
CA TYR A 125 -2.22 -4.79 4.15
C TYR A 125 -1.21 -5.62 3.31
N TRP A 126 -1.68 -6.59 2.53
CA TRP A 126 -0.85 -7.25 1.52
C TRP A 126 -0.56 -6.35 0.30
N ASP A 127 -1.34 -5.29 0.10
CA ASP A 127 -1.03 -4.23 -0.83
C ASP A 127 0.08 -3.34 -0.26
N PRO A 128 1.20 -3.15 -0.98
CA PRO A 128 2.33 -2.38 -0.49
C PRO A 128 2.00 -0.94 -0.09
N ALA A 129 1.14 -0.25 -0.86
CA ALA A 129 0.77 1.14 -0.57
C ALA A 129 -0.13 1.24 0.66
N ILE A 130 -1.07 0.29 0.81
CA ILE A 130 -1.92 0.20 2.02
C ILE A 130 -1.06 -0.12 3.24
N LEU A 131 -0.15 -1.09 3.14
CA LEU A 131 0.79 -1.41 4.20
C LEU A 131 1.58 -0.17 4.64
N ALA A 132 2.19 0.53 3.67
CA ALA A 132 3.00 1.70 3.95
C ALA A 132 2.20 2.82 4.63
N THR A 133 0.97 3.07 4.18
CA THR A 133 0.05 4.04 4.80
C THR A 133 -0.34 3.64 6.23
N LEU A 134 -0.62 2.35 6.47
CA LEU A 134 -0.99 1.85 7.80
C LEU A 134 0.12 2.02 8.83
N VAL A 135 1.34 1.64 8.47
CA VAL A 135 2.47 1.65 9.40
C VAL A 135 3.24 2.96 9.42
N GLY A 136 3.08 3.79 8.40
CA GLY A 136 3.76 5.05 8.18
C GLY A 136 5.07 4.88 7.42
N SER A 137 5.26 5.71 6.41
CA SER A 137 6.49 5.79 5.62
C SER A 137 6.74 7.24 5.20
N ALA A 138 7.43 7.99 6.07
CA ALA A 138 7.69 9.42 5.83
C ALA A 138 8.53 9.68 4.58
N GLU A 139 9.38 8.72 4.22
CA GLU A 139 10.31 8.82 3.09
C GLU A 139 9.72 8.30 1.76
N ASP A 140 8.52 7.73 1.80
CA ASP A 140 7.83 7.29 0.60
C ASP A 140 7.01 8.45 0.02
N GLU A 141 7.61 9.15 -0.94
CA GLU A 141 6.98 10.28 -1.62
C GLU A 141 5.86 9.85 -2.58
N THR A 142 5.72 8.55 -2.85
CA THR A 142 4.68 8.03 -3.74
C THR A 142 3.33 7.85 -3.06
N LEU A 143 3.27 7.97 -1.73
CA LEU A 143 2.04 7.86 -0.95
C LEU A 143 1.29 9.18 -0.90
N PHE A 144 0.00 9.17 -1.21
CA PHE A 144 -0.87 10.33 -1.05
C PHE A 144 -1.10 10.67 0.44
N VAL A 145 -1.21 9.65 1.30
CA VAL A 145 -1.21 9.78 2.75
C VAL A 145 -0.05 8.97 3.31
N LYS A 146 0.94 9.64 3.90
CA LYS A 146 2.18 9.01 4.38
C LYS A 146 2.02 8.22 5.69
N GLY A 147 0.89 8.37 6.38
CA GLY A 147 0.62 7.72 7.65
C GLY A 147 1.50 8.22 8.82
N PRO A 148 1.65 7.45 9.90
CA PRO A 148 0.96 6.19 10.14
C PRO A 148 -0.52 6.38 10.44
N VAL A 149 -1.38 5.54 9.85
CA VAL A 149 -2.80 5.50 10.18
C VAL A 149 -3.03 4.72 11.48
N LEU A 150 -2.33 3.62 11.67
CA LEU A 150 -2.40 2.86 12.91
C LEU A 150 -1.71 3.61 14.06
N SER A 151 -2.33 3.61 15.24
CA SER A 151 -1.71 4.10 16.47
C SER A 151 -0.47 3.30 16.83
N ASP A 152 0.40 3.82 17.70
CA ASP A 152 1.61 3.12 18.15
C ASP A 152 1.31 1.75 18.74
N ALA A 153 0.24 1.65 19.55
CA ALA A 153 -0.16 0.38 20.15
C ALA A 153 -0.67 -0.62 19.10
N GLN A 154 -1.42 -0.16 18.09
CA GLN A 154 -1.89 -1.00 16.99
C GLN A 154 -0.72 -1.46 16.10
N ARG A 155 0.22 -0.56 15.77
CA ARG A 155 1.43 -0.90 15.01
C ARG A 155 2.29 -1.90 15.79
N GLN A 156 2.47 -1.70 17.09
CA GLN A 156 3.20 -2.62 17.94
C GLN A 156 2.57 -4.02 17.93
N ALA A 157 1.25 -4.13 18.06
CA ALA A 157 0.55 -5.40 18.01
C ALA A 157 0.69 -6.07 16.64
N PHE A 158 0.50 -5.32 15.56
CA PHE A 158 0.55 -5.82 14.19
C PHE A 158 1.96 -6.29 13.79
N LEU A 159 2.99 -5.48 14.09
CA LEU A 159 4.37 -5.73 13.68
C LEU A 159 5.18 -6.59 14.66
N ALA A 160 4.61 -6.95 15.84
CA ALA A 160 5.33 -7.62 16.93
C ALA A 160 6.22 -8.80 16.52
N PRO A 161 5.77 -9.78 15.68
CA PRO A 161 6.60 -10.92 15.32
C PRO A 161 7.48 -10.64 14.08
N ILE A 162 7.48 -9.43 13.54
CA ILE A 162 8.14 -9.12 12.28
C ILE A 162 9.42 -8.34 12.57
N LEU A 163 10.57 -8.92 12.20
CA LEU A 163 11.87 -8.29 12.40
C LEU A 163 12.20 -7.30 11.29
N ARG A 164 11.77 -7.61 10.06
CA ARG A 164 11.93 -6.78 8.86
C ARG A 164 10.71 -6.94 7.98
N TRP A 165 10.29 -5.86 7.34
CA TRP A 165 9.27 -5.88 6.32
C TRP A 165 9.64 -4.88 5.23
N ALA A 166 9.87 -5.36 4.00
CA ALA A 166 10.21 -4.55 2.85
C ALA A 166 9.10 -4.63 1.80
N TYR A 167 8.91 -3.55 1.05
CA TYR A 167 7.91 -3.43 0.00
C TYR A 167 8.45 -2.56 -1.13
N TRP A 168 7.89 -2.69 -2.32
CA TRP A 168 8.15 -1.75 -3.42
C TRP A 168 7.15 -0.62 -3.37
N ASP A 169 7.66 0.62 -3.46
CA ASP A 169 6.82 1.78 -3.66
C ASP A 169 6.26 1.83 -5.10
N ARG A 170 5.45 2.82 -5.40
CA ARG A 170 4.80 2.95 -6.72
C ARG A 170 5.77 3.29 -7.86
N GLU A 171 6.97 3.75 -7.55
CA GLU A 171 8.06 4.01 -8.52
C GLU A 171 9.00 2.80 -8.65
N GLY A 172 8.73 1.72 -7.93
CA GLY A 172 9.51 0.49 -7.97
C GLY A 172 10.77 0.51 -7.10
N ALA A 173 10.92 1.50 -6.22
CA ALA A 173 12.01 1.49 -5.24
C ALA A 173 11.69 0.57 -4.07
N LEU A 174 12.67 -0.24 -3.65
CA LEU A 174 12.52 -1.16 -2.53
C LEU A 174 12.66 -0.40 -1.20
N ARG A 175 11.57 -0.26 -0.47
CA ARG A 175 11.47 0.43 0.83
C ARG A 175 11.47 -0.55 1.99
N GLN A 176 11.86 -0.07 3.16
CA GLN A 176 11.80 -0.79 4.43
C GLN A 176 10.76 -0.13 5.33
N VAL A 177 9.85 -0.93 5.88
CA VAL A 177 8.99 -0.46 6.98
C VAL A 177 9.87 -0.06 8.16
N GLU A 178 9.82 1.19 8.54
CA GLU A 178 10.54 1.71 9.69
C GLU A 178 9.84 1.29 10.98
N TRP A 179 10.35 0.23 11.57
CA TRP A 179 9.90 -0.25 12.85
C TRP A 179 11.08 -0.38 13.82
N ARG A 180 11.16 0.51 14.78
CA ARG A 180 12.08 0.33 15.89
C ARG A 180 11.46 -0.66 16.87
N GLN A 181 11.92 -1.89 16.84
CA GLN A 181 11.74 -2.76 18.00
C GLN A 181 12.45 -2.08 19.17
N ALA A 182 11.72 -1.34 20.00
CA ALA A 182 12.18 -1.05 21.34
C ALA A 182 12.59 -2.41 21.91
N ARG A 183 13.84 -2.56 22.41
CA ARG A 183 14.39 -3.79 22.99
C ARG A 183 13.28 -4.44 23.80
N MET A 184 12.69 -5.52 23.29
CA MET A 184 11.47 -6.09 23.81
C MET A 184 11.65 -6.57 25.25
N PRO A 185 10.89 -6.06 26.22
CA PRO A 185 10.40 -6.91 27.28
C PRO A 185 9.37 -7.85 26.67
N ALA A 186 9.38 -9.12 27.08
CA ALA A 186 8.58 -10.21 26.58
C ALA A 186 7.18 -9.79 26.07
N PHE A 187 6.84 -10.23 24.87
CA PHE A 187 5.56 -10.18 24.16
C PHE A 187 4.32 -9.95 25.07
N THR A 188 4.05 -8.73 25.43
CA THR A 188 2.76 -8.34 26.00
C THR A 188 2.13 -7.32 25.08
N ALA A 189 1.70 -7.79 23.89
CA ALA A 189 0.78 -7.01 23.07
C ALA A 189 -0.50 -6.82 23.91
N THR A 190 -0.69 -5.64 24.44
CA THR A 190 -1.87 -5.26 25.23
C THR A 190 -3.12 -5.18 24.38
N LEU A 191 -2.97 -5.08 23.05
CA LEU A 191 -4.05 -5.00 22.08
C LEU A 191 -4.31 -6.37 21.43
N LYS A 192 -5.54 -6.86 21.56
CA LYS A 192 -5.98 -8.11 20.93
C LYS A 192 -6.82 -7.81 19.70
N PRO A 193 -6.62 -8.54 18.57
CA PRO A 193 -7.51 -8.48 17.42
C PRO A 193 -8.96 -8.91 17.79
N PRO A 194 -9.97 -8.42 17.00
CA PRO A 194 -9.84 -7.51 15.87
C PRO A 194 -9.53 -6.08 16.32
N LEU A 195 -8.70 -5.38 15.54
CA LEU A 195 -8.45 -3.96 15.78
C LEU A 195 -9.73 -3.15 15.58
N LYS A 196 -9.91 -2.11 16.38
CA LYS A 196 -10.94 -1.10 16.18
C LYS A 196 -10.27 0.16 15.63
N LEU A 197 -10.79 0.65 14.51
CA LEU A 197 -10.38 1.93 13.94
C LEU A 197 -11.24 3.04 14.52
N ASP A 198 -10.65 4.18 14.80
CA ASP A 198 -11.41 5.40 15.07
C ASP A 198 -11.75 6.12 13.76
N GLN A 199 -12.59 7.16 13.84
CA GLN A 199 -13.05 7.89 12.65
C GLN A 199 -11.89 8.55 11.91
N GLY A 200 -10.91 9.12 12.60
CA GLY A 200 -9.76 9.74 11.98
C GLY A 200 -8.91 8.74 11.18
N GLN A 201 -8.78 7.51 11.67
CA GLN A 201 -8.10 6.42 10.96
C GLN A 201 -8.87 6.00 9.71
N VAL A 202 -10.20 5.91 9.80
CA VAL A 202 -11.06 5.60 8.64
C VAL A 202 -10.98 6.71 7.60
N ASP A 203 -11.07 7.97 8.02
CA ASP A 203 -10.97 9.13 7.12
C ASP A 203 -9.62 9.17 6.41
N ALA A 204 -8.53 8.85 7.10
CA ALA A 204 -7.19 8.80 6.51
C ALA A 204 -7.05 7.65 5.49
N LEU A 205 -7.67 6.48 5.72
CA LEU A 205 -7.69 5.37 4.76
C LEU A 205 -8.53 5.69 3.53
N ILE A 206 -9.68 6.33 3.72
CA ILE A 206 -10.52 6.83 2.61
C ILE A 206 -9.71 7.84 1.78
N GLU A 207 -9.09 8.81 2.44
CA GLU A 207 -8.25 9.81 1.77
C GLU A 207 -7.11 9.17 0.97
N ALA A 208 -6.41 8.18 1.54
CA ALA A 208 -5.34 7.45 0.85
C ALA A 208 -5.82 6.71 -0.40
N SER A 209 -7.08 6.29 -0.46
CA SER A 209 -7.67 5.56 -1.58
C SER A 209 -8.21 6.46 -2.71
N VAL A 210 -8.33 7.77 -2.48
CA VAL A 210 -8.94 8.70 -3.46
C VAL A 210 -8.21 8.66 -4.82
N PRO A 211 -6.87 8.74 -4.92
CA PRO A 211 -6.21 8.72 -6.22
C PRO A 211 -6.43 7.42 -7.01
N ASP A 212 -6.39 6.27 -6.33
CA ASP A 212 -6.62 4.97 -6.98
C ASP A 212 -8.07 4.83 -7.45
N GLY A 213 -9.03 5.29 -6.64
CA GLY A 213 -10.44 5.34 -7.02
C GLY A 213 -10.68 6.22 -8.24
N LEU A 214 -10.06 7.39 -8.29
CA LEU A 214 -10.13 8.29 -9.44
C LEU A 214 -9.51 7.69 -10.70
N LEU A 215 -8.34 7.06 -10.59
CA LEU A 215 -7.71 6.34 -11.70
C LEU A 215 -8.61 5.26 -12.26
N LEU A 216 -9.20 4.43 -11.40
CA LEU A 216 -10.12 3.38 -11.80
C LEU A 216 -11.31 3.96 -12.56
N HIS A 217 -11.97 4.98 -12.02
CA HIS A 217 -13.13 5.62 -12.65
C HIS A 217 -12.80 6.31 -13.98
N LEU A 218 -11.63 6.96 -14.08
CA LEU A 218 -11.18 7.56 -15.35
C LEU A 218 -10.98 6.50 -16.42
N ASN A 219 -10.36 5.37 -16.06
CA ASN A 219 -10.15 4.25 -16.99
C ASN A 219 -11.47 3.57 -17.40
N GLU A 220 -12.42 3.42 -16.48
CA GLU A 220 -13.73 2.81 -16.78
C GLU A 220 -14.61 3.71 -17.65
N ARG A 221 -14.59 5.01 -17.37
CA ARG A 221 -15.42 5.99 -18.08
C ARG A 221 -14.92 6.25 -19.51
N ASP A 222 -13.63 6.42 -19.68
CA ASP A 222 -12.99 6.68 -20.97
C ASP A 222 -11.50 6.34 -20.91
N PRO A 223 -11.12 5.12 -21.34
CA PRO A 223 -9.72 4.68 -21.33
C PRO A 223 -8.77 5.59 -22.12
N SER A 224 -9.30 6.37 -23.10
CA SER A 224 -8.50 7.28 -23.90
C SER A 224 -8.07 8.54 -23.12
N THR A 225 -8.75 8.88 -22.03
CA THR A 225 -8.46 10.08 -21.23
C THR A 225 -7.03 10.11 -20.69
N LEU A 226 -6.49 8.95 -20.32
CA LEU A 226 -5.12 8.82 -19.77
C LEU A 226 -4.13 8.24 -20.79
N ALA A 227 -4.51 8.08 -22.06
CA ALA A 227 -3.69 7.40 -23.07
C ALA A 227 -2.33 8.09 -23.32
N GLU A 228 -2.30 9.42 -23.28
CA GLU A 228 -1.09 10.24 -23.49
C GLU A 228 -0.17 10.26 -22.24
N ILE A 229 -0.65 9.77 -21.09
CA ILE A 229 0.12 9.75 -19.84
C ILE A 229 0.71 8.35 -19.65
N PRO A 230 2.04 8.20 -19.56
CA PRO A 230 2.68 6.93 -19.29
C PRO A 230 2.09 6.25 -18.05
N GLU A 231 1.91 4.93 -18.10
CA GLU A 231 1.22 4.18 -17.05
C GLU A 231 1.82 4.44 -15.65
N GLY A 232 3.15 4.42 -15.55
CA GLY A 232 3.86 4.68 -14.28
C GLY A 232 3.72 6.11 -13.75
N GLU A 233 3.28 7.08 -14.60
CA GLU A 233 3.11 8.48 -14.19
C GLU A 233 1.67 8.84 -13.83
N ARG A 234 0.69 7.97 -14.16
CA ARG A 234 -0.74 8.27 -14.02
C ARG A 234 -1.15 8.54 -12.58
N TYR A 235 -0.64 7.77 -11.64
CA TYR A 235 -0.95 7.96 -10.22
C TYR A 235 -0.44 9.32 -9.72
N GLY A 236 0.82 9.65 -9.97
CA GLY A 236 1.39 10.95 -9.61
C GLY A 236 0.68 12.12 -10.29
N PHE A 237 0.29 11.95 -11.57
CA PHE A 237 -0.55 12.92 -12.27
C PHE A 237 -1.86 13.17 -11.51
N VAL A 238 -2.61 12.11 -11.17
CA VAL A 238 -3.89 12.25 -10.46
C VAL A 238 -3.70 12.91 -9.11
N CYS A 239 -2.69 12.52 -8.32
CA CYS A 239 -2.37 13.17 -7.04
C CYS A 239 -2.17 14.68 -7.20
N ARG A 240 -1.35 15.10 -8.18
CA ARG A 240 -1.13 16.52 -8.45
C ARG A 240 -2.40 17.26 -8.84
N GLN A 241 -3.26 16.63 -9.65
CA GLN A 241 -4.52 17.26 -10.05
C GLN A 241 -5.53 17.37 -8.90
N ILE A 242 -5.60 16.38 -8.00
CA ILE A 242 -6.41 16.47 -6.79
C ILE A 242 -5.96 17.65 -5.92
N GLU A 243 -4.67 17.79 -5.69
CA GLU A 243 -4.12 18.90 -4.91
C GLU A 243 -4.45 20.27 -5.55
N ARG A 244 -4.28 20.40 -6.87
CA ARG A 244 -4.62 21.63 -7.61
C ARG A 244 -6.13 21.93 -7.54
N ALA A 245 -6.97 20.94 -7.71
CA ALA A 245 -8.42 21.07 -7.59
C ALA A 245 -8.81 21.62 -6.20
N ARG A 246 -8.24 21.04 -5.15
CA ARG A 246 -8.47 21.47 -3.75
C ARG A 246 -7.99 22.89 -3.48
N GLN A 247 -6.84 23.28 -4.01
CA GLN A 247 -6.34 24.68 -3.92
C GLN A 247 -7.31 25.69 -4.53
N ARG A 248 -8.20 25.25 -5.44
CA ARG A 248 -9.26 26.06 -6.05
C ARG A 248 -10.60 25.92 -5.36
N GLY A 249 -10.67 25.22 -4.24
CA GLY A 249 -11.90 24.94 -3.51
C GLY A 249 -12.80 23.90 -4.19
N ILE A 250 -12.26 23.13 -5.14
CA ILE A 250 -12.99 22.03 -5.79
C ILE A 250 -12.90 20.81 -4.86
N GLU A 251 -13.98 20.61 -4.11
CA GLU A 251 -14.15 19.51 -3.17
C GLU A 251 -15.10 18.46 -3.76
N GLY A 252 -14.98 17.22 -3.27
CA GLY A 252 -15.82 16.11 -3.71
C GLY A 252 -15.23 15.37 -4.93
N VAL A 253 -15.27 14.05 -4.82
CA VAL A 253 -14.60 13.10 -5.75
C VAL A 253 -15.04 13.30 -7.20
N GLY A 254 -16.35 13.53 -7.43
CA GLY A 254 -16.88 13.71 -8.80
C GLY A 254 -16.35 14.97 -9.49
N MET A 255 -16.22 16.09 -8.77
CA MET A 255 -15.68 17.33 -9.32
C MET A 255 -14.16 17.24 -9.51
N GLN A 256 -13.45 16.59 -8.60
CA GLN A 256 -12.02 16.30 -8.74
C GLN A 256 -11.75 15.39 -9.94
N MET A 257 -12.60 14.39 -10.18
CA MET A 257 -12.51 13.53 -11.36
C MET A 257 -12.69 14.31 -12.66
N GLU A 258 -13.67 15.22 -12.73
CA GLU A 258 -13.86 16.07 -13.90
C GLU A 258 -12.66 17.00 -14.11
N TYR A 259 -12.12 17.59 -13.02
CA TYR A 259 -10.90 18.39 -13.10
C TYR A 259 -9.70 17.58 -13.63
N CYS A 260 -9.49 16.34 -13.15
CA CYS A 260 -8.46 15.45 -13.65
C CYS A 260 -8.67 15.12 -15.15
N SER A 261 -9.93 14.88 -15.58
CA SER A 261 -10.26 14.64 -16.99
C SER A 261 -9.90 15.83 -17.87
N LEU A 262 -10.21 17.05 -17.43
CA LEU A 262 -9.85 18.27 -18.17
C LEU A 262 -8.33 18.43 -18.26
N ALA A 263 -7.60 18.24 -17.17
CA ALA A 263 -6.15 18.32 -17.15
C ALA A 263 -5.50 17.26 -18.06
N ALA A 264 -6.05 16.05 -18.11
CA ALA A 264 -5.55 14.99 -18.99
C ALA A 264 -5.78 15.29 -20.48
N ARG A 265 -6.95 15.87 -20.84
CA ARG A 265 -7.32 16.18 -22.22
C ARG A 265 -6.67 17.42 -22.79
N TYR A 266 -6.50 18.45 -21.97
CA TYR A 266 -6.06 19.77 -22.41
C TYR A 266 -4.67 20.15 -21.89
N GLY A 267 -4.02 19.24 -21.16
CA GLY A 267 -2.73 19.45 -20.49
C GLY A 267 -2.87 20.05 -19.08
N GLU A 268 -1.87 19.83 -18.25
CA GLU A 268 -1.87 20.27 -16.83
C GLU A 268 -2.01 21.80 -16.64
N ALA A 269 -1.66 22.59 -17.68
CA ALA A 269 -1.78 24.03 -17.66
C ALA A 269 -3.07 24.56 -18.32
N PHE A 270 -4.08 23.69 -18.54
CA PHE A 270 -5.31 24.05 -19.27
C PHE A 270 -6.00 25.31 -18.73
N GLU A 271 -5.91 25.54 -17.44
CA GLU A 271 -6.52 26.68 -16.76
C GLU A 271 -5.97 28.05 -17.22
N ALA A 272 -4.75 28.08 -17.77
CA ALA A 272 -4.12 29.31 -18.23
C ALA A 272 -4.71 29.83 -19.54
N SER A 273 -5.48 28.99 -20.26
CA SER A 273 -6.15 29.39 -21.49
C SER A 273 -7.57 29.91 -21.21
N PRO A 274 -8.09 30.85 -22.03
CA PRO A 274 -9.48 31.32 -21.90
C PRO A 274 -10.51 30.19 -22.01
N GLU A 275 -10.26 29.22 -22.89
CA GLU A 275 -11.11 28.04 -23.09
C GLU A 275 -11.08 27.13 -21.85
N GLY A 276 -9.91 26.86 -21.28
CA GLY A 276 -9.75 26.07 -20.07
C GLY A 276 -10.38 26.72 -18.85
N ALA A 277 -10.23 28.04 -18.71
CA ALA A 277 -10.90 28.79 -17.65
C ALA A 277 -12.42 28.72 -17.75
N ALA A 278 -12.98 28.73 -18.99
CA ALA A 278 -14.41 28.54 -19.20
C ALA A 278 -14.89 27.13 -18.81
N LEU A 279 -14.10 26.10 -19.10
CA LEU A 279 -14.39 24.71 -18.70
C LEU A 279 -14.29 24.49 -17.19
N LEU A 280 -13.41 25.22 -16.53
CA LEU A 280 -13.22 25.15 -15.07
C LEU A 280 -14.36 25.81 -14.31
N LYS A 281 -14.97 26.86 -14.86
CA LYS A 281 -16.00 27.68 -14.19
C LYS A 281 -17.14 26.89 -13.54
N PRO A 282 -17.71 25.83 -14.15
CA PRO A 282 -18.77 25.02 -13.53
C PRO A 282 -18.31 24.22 -12.30
N LEU A 283 -17.01 23.97 -12.16
CA LEU A 283 -16.43 23.19 -11.07
C LEU A 283 -16.07 24.06 -9.86
N LEU A 284 -15.97 25.38 -10.05
CA LEU A 284 -15.61 26.29 -8.95
C LEU A 284 -16.78 26.44 -8.00
N PRO A 285 -16.51 26.57 -6.69
CA PRO A 285 -17.54 26.85 -5.71
C PRO A 285 -18.25 28.17 -6.06
N VAL A 286 -19.57 28.16 -5.98
CA VAL A 286 -20.37 29.37 -6.13
C VAL A 286 -19.97 30.33 -4.99
N ALA A 287 -19.49 31.52 -5.34
CA ALA A 287 -19.21 32.55 -4.35
C ALA A 287 -20.53 32.87 -3.59
N ILE A 288 -20.65 32.37 -2.38
CA ILE A 288 -21.73 32.74 -1.50
C ILE A 288 -21.38 34.16 -1.01
N ASP A 289 -22.01 35.17 -1.64
CA ASP A 289 -22.03 36.55 -1.12
C ASP A 289 -22.57 36.50 0.29
N ARG A 290 -21.68 36.51 1.30
CA ARG A 290 -22.13 36.71 2.69
C ARG A 290 -22.54 38.18 2.81
N PRO A 291 -23.80 38.47 3.11
CA PRO A 291 -24.18 39.84 3.39
C PRO A 291 -23.32 40.32 4.57
N GLN A 292 -22.63 41.44 4.35
CA GLN A 292 -21.89 42.12 5.41
C GLN A 292 -22.93 42.55 6.48
N ALA A 293 -22.81 42.00 7.69
CA ALA A 293 -23.59 42.36 8.87
C ALA A 293 -22.94 43.55 9.56
#